data_06f64a2826d86401af98b447928e00ba
#
_entry.id   06f64a2826d86401af98b447928e00ba
#
_cell.length_a   1.000
_cell.length_b   1.000
_cell.length_c   1.000
_cell.angle_alpha   90.00
_cell.angle_beta   90.00
_cell.angle_gamma   90.00
#
_symmetry.space_group_name_H-M   'P 1'
#
loop_
_entity.id
_entity.type
_entity.pdbx_description
1 polymer ?
#
loop_
_entity_poly.entity_id
_entity_poly.type
_entity_poly.pdbx_seq_one_letter_code
_entity_poly.pdbx_strand_id
1 'polypeptide(L)'
;MIGVVLSGGQSLRMGKDKGLLQNGQQTWAQQAFAKLSSLQIPVAISVNTLQLPIYQTVFSTSSLIADEPVLSIGGPLRGILSVHLIYPKEDLLVLACDMINMEVDLLDFVVQQYEDKPADALVFMNEKQSEPLCGIYSAKALDKVYALYMNQELHKHSMKYALEQLDVCYLPVPKKWKAYFDNY
;
A
#
# COMPACT_ATOMS: atom_id res chain seq x y z
N MET A 1 -9.19 1.89 -10.62
CA MET A 1 -8.22 2.05 -9.50
C MET A 1 -8.83 1.53 -8.22
N ILE A 2 -8.04 0.88 -7.35
CA ILE A 2 -8.44 0.37 -6.04
C ILE A 2 -7.50 0.96 -4.97
N GLY A 3 -8.06 1.48 -3.88
CA GLY A 3 -7.31 1.83 -2.69
C GLY A 3 -6.89 0.57 -1.92
N VAL A 4 -5.66 0.51 -1.46
CA VAL A 4 -5.12 -0.64 -0.72
C VAL A 4 -4.53 -0.18 0.59
N VAL A 5 -5.17 -0.56 1.70
CA VAL A 5 -4.57 -0.42 3.03
C VAL A 5 -3.64 -1.61 3.28
N LEU A 6 -2.36 -1.35 3.48
CA LEU A 6 -1.40 -2.38 3.88
C LEU A 6 -1.36 -2.51 5.40
N SER A 7 -1.95 -3.56 5.90
CA SER A 7 -1.96 -3.91 7.34
C SER A 7 -1.15 -5.17 7.63
N GLY A 8 -0.76 -5.91 6.58
CA GLY A 8 0.12 -7.06 6.68
C GLY A 8 1.55 -6.63 7.00
N GLY A 9 2.14 -7.26 7.99
CA GLY A 9 3.54 -7.05 8.35
C GLY A 9 3.89 -7.87 9.58
N GLN A 10 5.14 -8.36 9.65
CA GLN A 10 5.63 -9.03 10.84
C GLN A 10 5.99 -7.98 11.90
N SER A 11 5.00 -7.27 12.43
CA SER A 11 5.17 -6.39 13.62
C SER A 11 5.42 -7.20 14.90
N LEU A 12 6.03 -8.39 14.75
CA LEU A 12 6.39 -9.29 15.84
C LEU A 12 7.38 -8.67 16.84
N ARG A 13 8.08 -7.60 16.46
CA ARG A 13 9.02 -6.91 17.36
C ARG A 13 8.34 -6.21 18.54
N MET A 14 7.05 -5.91 18.47
CA MET A 14 6.28 -5.25 19.54
C MET A 14 5.12 -6.10 20.08
N GLY A 15 4.93 -7.33 19.60
CA GLY A 15 3.88 -8.25 20.08
C GLY A 15 2.44 -7.78 19.80
N LYS A 16 2.24 -6.70 19.05
CA LYS A 16 0.94 -6.14 18.71
C LYS A 16 0.83 -5.84 17.23
N ASP A 17 -0.34 -6.11 16.66
CA ASP A 17 -0.68 -5.72 15.29
C ASP A 17 -0.86 -4.20 15.22
N LYS A 18 -0.01 -3.53 14.45
CA LYS A 18 -0.06 -2.07 14.30
C LYS A 18 -1.40 -1.59 13.75
N GLY A 19 -1.95 -2.28 12.75
CA GLY A 19 -3.22 -1.90 12.15
C GLY A 19 -4.40 -1.91 13.11
N LEU A 20 -4.31 -2.68 14.21
CA LEU A 20 -5.32 -2.75 15.26
C LEU A 20 -5.04 -1.82 16.46
N LEU A 21 -3.95 -1.06 16.44
CA LEU A 21 -3.71 -0.03 17.46
C LEU A 21 -4.79 1.05 17.37
N GLN A 22 -5.29 1.46 18.54
CA GLN A 22 -6.33 2.48 18.64
C GLN A 22 -5.75 3.89 18.53
N ASN A 23 -6.44 4.74 17.77
CA ASN A 23 -6.26 6.18 17.76
C ASN A 23 -7.64 6.84 17.87
N GLY A 24 -8.02 7.28 19.05
CA GLY A 24 -9.38 7.70 19.34
C GLY A 24 -10.36 6.51 19.30
N GLN A 25 -11.44 6.62 18.53
CA GLN A 25 -12.49 5.59 18.41
C GLN A 25 -12.23 4.57 17.29
N GLN A 26 -11.18 4.73 16.52
CA GLN A 26 -10.87 3.90 15.36
C GLN A 26 -9.48 3.28 15.48
N THR A 27 -9.29 2.11 14.87
CA THR A 27 -7.97 1.53 14.67
C THR A 27 -7.24 2.25 13.54
N TRP A 28 -5.91 2.12 13.50
CA TRP A 28 -5.10 2.70 12.42
C TRP A 28 -5.56 2.20 11.03
N ALA A 29 -5.85 0.90 10.90
CA ALA A 29 -6.38 0.35 9.66
C ALA A 29 -7.75 0.94 9.29
N GLN A 30 -8.64 1.17 10.28
CA GLN A 30 -9.94 1.81 10.02
C GLN A 30 -9.77 3.26 9.55
N GLN A 31 -8.84 4.01 10.13
CA GLN A 31 -8.55 5.37 9.70
C GLN A 31 -8.00 5.41 8.27
N ALA A 32 -7.03 4.54 7.94
CA ALA A 32 -6.49 4.43 6.59
C ALA A 32 -7.58 4.04 5.58
N PHE A 33 -8.43 3.07 5.94
CA PHE A 33 -9.56 2.65 5.12
C PHE A 33 -10.55 3.80 4.86
N ALA A 34 -10.92 4.56 5.91
CA ALA A 34 -11.83 5.70 5.78
C ALA A 34 -11.25 6.79 4.87
N LYS A 35 -9.95 7.09 4.99
CA LYS A 35 -9.25 8.07 4.14
C LYS A 35 -9.29 7.66 2.66
N LEU A 36 -8.97 6.42 2.33
CA LEU A 36 -9.04 5.94 0.95
C LEU A 36 -10.48 5.88 0.43
N SER A 37 -11.45 5.48 1.27
CA SER A 37 -12.87 5.43 0.90
C SER A 37 -13.45 6.82 0.59
N SER A 38 -12.93 7.88 1.21
CA SER A 38 -13.37 9.25 0.93
C SER A 38 -13.04 9.72 -0.50
N LEU A 39 -12.10 9.06 -1.18
CA LEU A 39 -11.80 9.29 -2.60
C LEU A 39 -12.83 8.66 -3.55
N GLN A 40 -13.88 8.02 -3.02
CA GLN A 40 -14.94 7.35 -3.79
C GLN A 40 -14.44 6.22 -4.72
N ILE A 41 -13.34 5.57 -4.34
CA ILE A 41 -12.81 4.37 -4.99
C ILE A 41 -13.08 3.14 -4.14
N PRO A 42 -13.17 1.92 -4.72
CA PRO A 42 -13.19 0.68 -3.96
C PRO A 42 -11.93 0.54 -3.12
N VAL A 43 -12.07 0.00 -1.89
CA VAL A 43 -10.92 -0.16 -0.98
C VAL A 43 -10.80 -1.60 -0.51
N ALA A 44 -9.59 -2.14 -0.62
CA ALA A 44 -9.20 -3.43 -0.07
C ALA A 44 -8.21 -3.24 1.11
N ILE A 45 -8.20 -4.20 2.02
CA ILE A 45 -7.25 -4.27 3.13
C ILE A 45 -6.43 -5.55 2.95
N SER A 46 -5.14 -5.38 2.72
CA SER A 46 -4.19 -6.50 2.67
C SER A 46 -3.76 -6.87 4.08
N VAL A 47 -3.93 -8.14 4.42
CA VAL A 47 -3.58 -8.75 5.70
C VAL A 47 -2.82 -10.05 5.49
N ASN A 48 -1.99 -10.46 6.44
CA ASN A 48 -1.47 -11.81 6.40
C ASN A 48 -2.53 -12.83 6.87
N THR A 49 -2.30 -14.11 6.58
CA THR A 49 -3.26 -15.17 6.88
C THR A 49 -3.57 -15.33 8.37
N LEU A 50 -2.62 -14.99 9.26
CA LEU A 50 -2.81 -15.06 10.72
C LEU A 50 -3.66 -13.89 11.25
N GLN A 51 -3.62 -12.75 10.58
CA GLN A 51 -4.40 -11.56 10.93
C GLN A 51 -5.86 -11.68 10.48
N LEU A 52 -6.14 -12.43 9.41
CA LEU A 52 -7.44 -12.48 8.76
C LEU A 52 -8.62 -12.71 9.72
N PRO A 53 -8.60 -13.70 10.67
CA PRO A 53 -9.72 -13.91 11.58
C PRO A 53 -10.04 -12.70 12.48
N ILE A 54 -9.00 -11.97 12.91
CA ILE A 54 -9.18 -10.80 13.76
C ILE A 54 -9.74 -9.64 12.94
N TYR A 55 -9.22 -9.41 11.74
CA TYR A 55 -9.70 -8.34 10.86
C TYR A 55 -11.15 -8.56 10.40
N GLN A 56 -11.61 -9.80 10.27
CA GLN A 56 -13.02 -10.13 9.99
C GLN A 56 -13.98 -9.67 11.09
N THR A 57 -13.51 -9.43 12.31
CA THR A 57 -14.35 -8.86 13.38
C THR A 57 -14.51 -7.34 13.26
N VAL A 58 -13.67 -6.68 12.46
CA VAL A 58 -13.58 -5.21 12.36
C VAL A 58 -14.03 -4.70 10.99
N PHE A 59 -13.83 -5.51 9.95
CA PHE A 59 -14.10 -5.15 8.55
C PHE A 59 -14.98 -6.20 7.86
N SER A 60 -15.67 -5.77 6.79
CA SER A 60 -16.37 -6.72 5.91
C SER A 60 -15.38 -7.69 5.27
N THR A 61 -15.74 -8.96 5.23
CA THR A 61 -14.91 -10.00 4.58
C THR A 61 -14.62 -9.68 3.10
N SER A 62 -15.55 -9.01 2.42
CA SER A 62 -15.38 -8.60 1.02
C SER A 62 -14.28 -7.56 0.78
N SER A 63 -13.88 -6.83 1.83
CA SER A 63 -12.80 -5.84 1.76
C SER A 63 -11.44 -6.43 2.14
N LEU A 64 -11.39 -7.66 2.67
CA LEU A 64 -10.16 -8.27 3.17
C LEU A 64 -9.53 -9.16 2.12
N ILE A 65 -8.24 -8.95 1.87
CA ILE A 65 -7.43 -9.78 0.98
C ILE A 65 -6.27 -10.33 1.79
N ALA A 66 -6.24 -11.66 1.94
CA ALA A 66 -5.13 -12.33 2.60
C ALA A 66 -3.93 -12.46 1.66
N ASP A 67 -2.75 -12.48 2.25
CA ASP A 67 -1.52 -12.75 1.52
C ASP A 67 -1.62 -14.07 0.74
N GLU A 68 -1.33 -14.02 -0.56
CA GLU A 68 -1.36 -15.18 -1.44
C GLU A 68 -0.25 -16.18 -1.06
N PRO A 69 -0.61 -17.44 -0.75
CA PRO A 69 0.35 -18.44 -0.28
C PRO A 69 1.45 -18.78 -1.29
N VAL A 70 1.15 -18.70 -2.59
CA VAL A 70 2.13 -19.00 -3.65
C VAL A 70 3.27 -17.98 -3.69
N LEU A 71 3.06 -16.77 -3.14
CA LEU A 71 4.08 -15.73 -3.08
C LEU A 71 5.03 -15.98 -1.90
N SER A 72 6.16 -16.64 -2.17
CA SER A 72 7.23 -16.88 -1.20
C SER A 72 8.11 -15.64 -0.98
N ILE A 73 7.50 -14.46 -0.89
CA ILE A 73 8.14 -13.17 -0.64
C ILE A 73 7.61 -12.59 0.67
N GLY A 74 8.38 -11.71 1.29
CA GLY A 74 7.98 -11.05 2.53
C GLY A 74 7.69 -9.57 2.36
N GLY A 75 7.17 -8.97 3.42
CA GLY A 75 6.96 -7.54 3.51
C GLY A 75 5.81 -6.99 2.63
N PRO A 76 5.76 -5.67 2.44
CA PRO A 76 4.63 -5.00 1.77
C PRO A 76 4.40 -5.45 0.32
N LEU A 77 5.46 -5.85 -0.39
CA LEU A 77 5.35 -6.31 -1.77
C LEU A 77 4.45 -7.54 -1.90
N ARG A 78 4.48 -8.45 -0.92
CA ARG A 78 3.58 -9.61 -0.91
C ARG A 78 2.12 -9.17 -0.89
N GLY A 79 1.77 -8.26 0.02
CA GLY A 79 0.42 -7.75 0.13
C GLY A 79 -0.05 -7.06 -1.15
N ILE A 80 0.80 -6.21 -1.75
CA ILE A 80 0.48 -5.51 -3.01
C ILE A 80 0.24 -6.50 -4.14
N LEU A 81 1.13 -7.47 -4.33
CA LEU A 81 0.96 -8.48 -5.38
C LEU A 81 -0.23 -9.41 -5.12
N SER A 82 -0.55 -9.71 -3.85
CA SER A 82 -1.76 -10.49 -3.51
C SER A 82 -3.04 -9.76 -3.92
N VAL A 83 -3.10 -8.43 -3.70
CA VAL A 83 -4.23 -7.62 -4.17
C VAL A 83 -4.26 -7.57 -5.70
N HIS A 84 -3.12 -7.38 -6.34
CA HIS A 84 -3.02 -7.34 -7.81
C HIS A 84 -3.51 -8.64 -8.46
N LEU A 85 -3.19 -9.81 -7.89
CA LEU A 85 -3.66 -11.10 -8.42
C LEU A 85 -5.19 -11.25 -8.36
N ILE A 86 -5.86 -10.59 -7.43
CA ILE A 86 -7.34 -10.54 -7.37
C ILE A 86 -7.91 -9.50 -8.35
N TYR A 87 -7.21 -8.38 -8.53
CA TYR A 87 -7.62 -7.26 -9.37
C TYR A 87 -6.56 -6.92 -10.46
N PRO A 88 -6.29 -7.84 -11.39
CA PRO A 88 -5.13 -7.72 -12.29
C PRO A 88 -5.22 -6.59 -13.32
N LYS A 89 -6.37 -5.95 -13.46
CA LYS A 89 -6.59 -4.84 -14.39
C LYS A 89 -6.67 -3.48 -13.70
N GLU A 90 -6.53 -3.47 -12.38
CA GLU A 90 -6.71 -2.27 -11.59
C GLU A 90 -5.36 -1.68 -11.14
N ASP A 91 -5.22 -0.39 -11.31
CA ASP A 91 -4.14 0.36 -10.67
C ASP A 91 -4.40 0.40 -9.16
N LEU A 92 -3.35 0.36 -8.36
CA LEU A 92 -3.46 0.31 -6.89
C LEU A 92 -2.92 1.61 -6.28
N LEU A 93 -3.79 2.33 -5.54
CA LEU A 93 -3.37 3.39 -4.62
C LEU A 93 -3.09 2.78 -3.24
N VAL A 94 -1.81 2.69 -2.90
CA VAL A 94 -1.32 2.02 -1.70
C VAL A 94 -1.16 3.02 -0.56
N LEU A 95 -1.59 2.64 0.64
CA LEU A 95 -1.38 3.37 1.90
C LEU A 95 -1.08 2.38 3.03
N ALA A 96 0.06 2.56 3.71
CA ALA A 96 0.35 1.78 4.91
C ALA A 96 -0.50 2.25 6.10
N CYS A 97 -0.99 1.33 6.91
CA CYS A 97 -1.88 1.65 8.04
C CYS A 97 -1.21 2.46 9.14
N ASP A 98 0.14 2.45 9.23
CA ASP A 98 0.91 3.21 10.22
C ASP A 98 1.24 4.66 9.78
N MET A 99 0.81 5.06 8.59
CA MET A 99 0.85 6.45 8.14
C MET A 99 -0.37 7.23 8.67
N ILE A 100 -0.51 7.28 10.00
CA ILE A 100 -1.70 7.81 10.67
C ILE A 100 -1.94 9.30 10.44
N ASN A 101 -0.86 10.05 10.22
CA ASN A 101 -0.92 11.49 9.95
C ASN A 101 -1.25 11.81 8.48
N MET A 102 -1.35 10.81 7.60
CA MET A 102 -1.70 11.03 6.21
C MET A 102 -3.09 11.68 6.10
N GLU A 103 -3.22 12.68 5.25
CA GLU A 103 -4.47 13.40 5.03
C GLU A 103 -5.04 13.13 3.63
N VAL A 104 -6.37 13.28 3.51
CA VAL A 104 -7.10 13.00 2.27
C VAL A 104 -6.68 13.92 1.13
N ASP A 105 -6.40 15.18 1.42
CA ASP A 105 -5.98 16.18 0.41
C ASP A 105 -4.69 15.79 -0.30
N LEU A 106 -3.78 15.09 0.40
CA LEU A 106 -2.56 14.59 -0.20
C LEU A 106 -2.83 13.34 -1.06
N LEU A 107 -3.72 12.47 -0.63
CA LEU A 107 -4.12 11.29 -1.41
C LEU A 107 -4.86 11.70 -2.70
N ASP A 108 -5.75 12.69 -2.61
CA ASP A 108 -6.41 13.28 -3.78
C ASP A 108 -5.40 13.91 -4.74
N PHE A 109 -4.43 14.67 -4.21
CA PHE A 109 -3.34 15.23 -5.01
C PHE A 109 -2.54 14.17 -5.77
N VAL A 110 -2.23 13.03 -5.13
CA VAL A 110 -1.53 11.90 -5.78
C VAL A 110 -2.35 11.34 -6.94
N VAL A 111 -3.65 11.17 -6.75
CA VAL A 111 -4.55 10.67 -7.81
C VAL A 111 -4.57 11.64 -8.99
N GLN A 112 -4.72 12.94 -8.74
CA GLN A 112 -4.72 13.97 -9.79
C GLN A 112 -3.38 13.97 -10.55
N GLN A 113 -2.24 13.91 -9.84
CA GLN A 113 -0.93 13.88 -10.50
C GLN A 113 -0.73 12.63 -11.36
N TYR A 114 -1.29 11.50 -10.95
CA TYR A 114 -1.21 10.25 -11.71
C TYR A 114 -2.09 10.30 -12.97
N GLU A 115 -3.28 10.89 -12.90
CA GLU A 115 -4.15 11.09 -14.06
C GLU A 115 -3.51 12.02 -15.11
N ASP A 116 -2.81 13.06 -14.64
CA ASP A 116 -2.12 14.03 -15.53
C ASP A 116 -0.87 13.41 -16.19
N LYS A 117 -0.16 12.55 -15.50
CA LYS A 117 1.10 11.93 -15.95
C LYS A 117 1.17 10.46 -15.56
N PRO A 118 0.48 9.59 -16.31
CA PRO A 118 0.56 8.15 -16.05
C PRO A 118 1.99 7.64 -16.14
N ALA A 119 2.40 6.82 -15.16
CA ALA A 119 3.70 6.18 -15.06
C ALA A 119 3.52 4.74 -14.60
N ASP A 120 4.59 3.94 -14.59
CA ASP A 120 4.55 2.60 -14.00
C ASP A 120 4.23 2.68 -12.50
N ALA A 121 4.86 3.64 -11.80
CA ALA A 121 4.53 3.98 -10.42
C ALA A 121 4.70 5.48 -10.17
N LEU A 122 3.89 6.02 -9.25
CA LEU A 122 4.00 7.38 -8.77
C LEU A 122 4.07 7.35 -7.24
N VAL A 123 5.22 7.77 -6.68
CA VAL A 123 5.49 7.74 -5.25
C VAL A 123 6.13 9.04 -4.79
N PHE A 124 6.00 9.36 -3.51
CA PHE A 124 6.67 10.51 -2.95
C PHE A 124 8.16 10.28 -2.74
N MET A 125 8.90 11.37 -2.87
CA MET A 125 10.32 11.47 -2.52
C MET A 125 10.47 12.45 -1.35
N ASN A 126 10.70 11.92 -0.16
CA ASN A 126 10.97 12.71 1.05
C ASN A 126 12.49 12.86 1.20
N GLU A 127 13.00 14.04 0.84
CA GLU A 127 14.45 14.32 0.74
C GLU A 127 15.15 13.36 -0.24
N LYS A 128 15.80 12.31 0.27
CA LYS A 128 16.50 11.29 -0.53
C LYS A 128 15.89 9.88 -0.39
N GLN A 129 14.75 9.78 0.26
CA GLN A 129 14.08 8.50 0.48
C GLN A 129 12.75 8.48 -0.24
N SER A 130 12.51 7.42 -1.02
CA SER A 130 11.19 7.16 -1.60
C SER A 130 10.24 6.65 -0.53
N GLU A 131 8.97 7.04 -0.63
CA GLU A 131 7.87 6.61 0.24
C GLU A 131 6.97 5.62 -0.52
N PRO A 132 7.42 4.38 -0.70
CA PRO A 132 6.75 3.42 -1.57
C PRO A 132 5.40 2.92 -1.03
N LEU A 133 5.11 3.19 0.25
CA LEU A 133 3.88 2.75 0.90
C LEU A 133 2.80 3.84 0.95
N CYS A 134 3.04 4.95 0.23
CA CYS A 134 2.05 5.96 -0.11
C CYS A 134 2.26 6.36 -1.58
N GLY A 135 1.53 5.71 -2.49
CA GLY A 135 1.69 5.96 -3.93
C GLY A 135 0.81 5.07 -4.79
N ILE A 136 0.88 5.30 -6.10
CA ILE A 136 0.11 4.55 -7.09
C ILE A 136 1.04 3.65 -7.88
N TYR A 137 0.57 2.43 -8.15
CA TYR A 137 1.22 1.42 -8.98
C TYR A 137 0.25 1.00 -10.08
N SER A 138 0.65 1.16 -11.35
CA SER A 138 -0.19 0.73 -12.47
C SER A 138 -0.33 -0.79 -12.50
N ALA A 139 -1.46 -1.27 -13.01
CA ALA A 139 -1.68 -2.71 -13.23
C ALA A 139 -0.55 -3.31 -14.08
N LYS A 140 -0.16 -2.62 -15.15
CA LYS A 140 0.95 -3.04 -16.02
C LYS A 140 2.29 -3.14 -15.29
N ALA A 141 2.58 -2.22 -14.38
CA ALA A 141 3.81 -2.25 -13.57
C ALA A 141 3.81 -3.43 -12.60
N LEU A 142 2.66 -3.72 -12.00
CA LEU A 142 2.51 -4.87 -11.09
C LEU A 142 2.60 -6.20 -11.84
N ASP A 143 2.04 -6.30 -13.05
CA ASP A 143 2.25 -7.44 -13.95
C ASP A 143 3.75 -7.66 -14.23
N LYS A 144 4.49 -6.58 -14.52
CA LYS A 144 5.94 -6.64 -14.77
C LYS A 144 6.70 -7.15 -13.53
N VAL A 145 6.40 -6.60 -12.35
CA VAL A 145 7.05 -7.03 -11.09
C VAL A 145 6.71 -8.49 -10.79
N TYR A 146 5.46 -8.90 -10.99
CA TYR A 146 5.03 -10.28 -10.81
C TYR A 146 5.74 -11.24 -11.79
N ALA A 147 5.87 -10.85 -13.07
CA ALA A 147 6.60 -11.64 -14.07
C ALA A 147 8.09 -11.80 -13.69
N LEU A 148 8.76 -10.72 -13.26
CA LEU A 148 10.14 -10.79 -12.74
C LEU A 148 10.25 -11.75 -11.55
N TYR A 149 9.26 -11.74 -10.64
CA TYR A 149 9.23 -12.68 -9.53
C TYR A 149 9.08 -14.13 -10.02
N MET A 150 8.11 -14.40 -10.90
CA MET A 150 7.86 -15.75 -11.42
C MET A 150 9.05 -16.31 -12.19
N ASN A 151 9.79 -15.47 -12.90
CA ASN A 151 10.99 -15.82 -13.64
C ASN A 151 12.26 -15.92 -12.76
N GLN A 152 12.15 -15.67 -11.45
CA GLN A 152 13.28 -15.62 -10.50
C GLN A 152 14.30 -14.50 -10.81
N GLU A 153 13.86 -13.45 -11.51
CA GLU A 153 14.66 -12.28 -11.88
C GLU A 153 14.52 -11.15 -10.86
N LEU A 154 13.55 -11.22 -9.95
CA LEU A 154 13.38 -10.26 -8.85
C LEU A 154 14.31 -10.64 -7.67
N HIS A 155 15.55 -10.21 -7.72
CA HIS A 155 16.61 -10.63 -6.79
C HIS A 155 16.44 -10.11 -5.36
N LYS A 156 15.63 -9.05 -5.14
CA LYS A 156 15.28 -8.53 -3.81
C LYS A 156 13.78 -8.24 -3.76
N HIS A 157 13.17 -8.55 -2.64
CA HIS A 157 11.71 -8.43 -2.44
C HIS A 157 11.30 -7.15 -1.70
N SER A 158 12.19 -6.16 -1.61
CA SER A 158 11.86 -4.86 -1.01
C SER A 158 11.12 -3.98 -2.02
N MET A 159 10.23 -3.12 -1.51
CA MET A 159 9.53 -2.13 -2.34
C MET A 159 10.50 -1.21 -3.09
N LYS A 160 11.60 -0.82 -2.44
CA LYS A 160 12.63 0.00 -3.08
C LYS A 160 13.22 -0.70 -4.32
N TYR A 161 13.54 -1.99 -4.21
CA TYR A 161 14.08 -2.74 -5.34
C TYR A 161 13.02 -2.95 -6.44
N ALA A 162 11.76 -3.14 -6.07
CA ALA A 162 10.68 -3.21 -7.05
C ALA A 162 10.54 -1.90 -7.84
N LEU A 163 10.65 -0.75 -7.18
CA LEU A 163 10.65 0.56 -7.86
C LEU A 163 11.83 0.73 -8.83
N GLU A 164 13.01 0.19 -8.50
CA GLU A 164 14.19 0.22 -9.39
C GLU A 164 13.97 -0.52 -10.73
N GLN A 165 12.95 -1.39 -10.81
CA GLN A 165 12.59 -2.13 -12.04
C GLN A 165 11.53 -1.41 -12.89
N LEU A 166 11.01 -0.27 -12.44
CA LEU A 166 9.87 0.45 -13.00
C LEU A 166 10.26 1.84 -13.50
N ASP A 167 9.44 2.38 -14.39
CA ASP A 167 9.47 3.80 -14.73
C ASP A 167 8.68 4.58 -13.68
N VAL A 168 9.40 5.22 -12.75
CA VAL A 168 8.82 5.84 -11.55
C VAL A 168 8.78 7.35 -11.66
N CYS A 169 7.60 7.92 -11.53
CA CYS A 169 7.43 9.35 -11.29
C CYS A 169 7.60 9.64 -9.79
N TYR A 170 8.64 10.35 -9.42
CA TYR A 170 8.89 10.77 -8.04
C TYR A 170 8.34 12.17 -7.80
N LEU A 171 7.37 12.29 -6.87
CA LEU A 171 6.83 13.56 -6.43
C LEU A 171 7.60 14.08 -5.20
N PRO A 172 8.16 15.28 -5.24
CA PRO A 172 8.77 15.85 -4.05
C PRO A 172 7.69 16.11 -2.99
N VAL A 173 7.95 15.73 -1.75
CA VAL A 173 7.03 16.04 -0.64
C VAL A 173 7.04 17.54 -0.38
N PRO A 174 5.90 18.25 -0.56
CA PRO A 174 5.80 19.66 -0.20
C PRO A 174 6.04 19.88 1.29
N LYS A 175 6.70 20.99 1.64
CA LYS A 175 7.07 21.30 3.05
C LYS A 175 5.88 21.21 4.02
N LYS A 176 4.68 21.65 3.57
CA LYS A 176 3.45 21.63 4.38
C LYS A 176 2.97 20.23 4.75
N TRP A 177 3.38 19.20 3.98
CA TRP A 177 2.95 17.80 4.16
C TRP A 177 4.05 16.90 4.74
N LYS A 178 5.22 17.45 5.08
CA LYS A 178 6.35 16.65 5.56
C LYS A 178 6.01 15.81 6.79
N ALA A 179 5.22 16.35 7.72
CA ALA A 179 4.77 15.64 8.92
C ALA A 179 3.83 14.45 8.65
N TYR A 180 3.21 14.37 7.45
CA TYR A 180 2.32 13.27 7.09
C TYR A 180 3.08 11.97 6.83
N PHE A 181 4.38 12.06 6.56
CA PHE A 181 5.27 10.92 6.31
C PHE A 181 6.01 10.44 7.57
N ASP A 182 5.74 11.00 8.72
CA ASP A 182 6.26 10.48 9.99
C ASP A 182 5.54 9.16 10.30
N ASN A 183 6.30 8.06 10.36
CA ASN A 183 5.82 6.70 10.63
C ASN A 183 5.95 6.37 12.13
N TYR A 184 5.02 5.59 12.66
CA TYR A 184 4.95 5.17 14.07
C TYR A 184 5.25 3.68 14.28
#